data_9e823075b324476d2ccc752da7e0e5bf
#
_entry.id   9e823075b324476d2ccc752da7e0e5bf
#
_cell.length_a   1.000
_cell.length_b   1.000
_cell.length_c   1.000
_cell.angle_alpha   90.00
_cell.angle_beta   90.00
_cell.angle_gamma   90.00
#
_symmetry.space_group_name_H-M   'P 1'
#
loop_
_entity.id
_entity.type
_entity.pdbx_description
1 polymer ?
#
loop_
_entity_poly.entity_id
_entity_poly.type
_entity_poly.pdbx_seq_one_letter_code
_entity_poly.pdbx_strand_id
1 'polypeptide(L)'
;MTKYSKQPGPIGIFDSGYGGLTILHGIRQLLPEYDYLYLGDNARAPYGSRSFDVVYQFTRQAVMKLFDLGCQLVILGCNTASAKALRTIQQNDLPNLDPDRRVLGVIRPTAEVIGKLTRSRHVGVLATEGTIKSDSYNLEIQKLWEDVKVTGVPCPLWVPIIENNEADSPGADYFVKKRIDHIMRLDPEIDTLILGCTHYPILMPKILKHVPRAVSYTHLTL
;
A
#
# COMPACT_ATOMS: atom_id res chain seq x y z
N MET A 1 -15.02 3.56 38.04
CA MET A 1 -14.92 4.46 36.89
C MET A 1 -14.24 3.72 35.77
N THR A 2 -15.00 3.27 34.76
CA THR A 2 -14.50 2.48 33.65
C THR A 2 -13.62 3.36 32.75
N LYS A 3 -12.43 2.87 32.42
CA LYS A 3 -11.36 3.51 31.64
C LYS A 3 -11.72 3.84 30.17
N TYR A 4 -12.99 3.70 29.77
CA TYR A 4 -13.47 3.78 28.38
C TYR A 4 -14.63 4.78 28.19
N SER A 5 -14.62 5.92 28.88
CA SER A 5 -15.70 6.91 28.80
C SER A 5 -15.52 8.00 27.71
N LYS A 6 -14.49 7.94 26.86
CA LYS A 6 -14.43 8.72 25.63
C LYS A 6 -14.81 7.81 24.46
N GLN A 7 -15.87 8.17 23.73
CA GLN A 7 -16.10 7.56 22.42
C GLN A 7 -14.79 7.67 21.62
N PRO A 8 -14.30 6.56 21.04
CA PRO A 8 -13.13 6.64 20.19
C PRO A 8 -13.44 7.61 19.05
N GLY A 9 -12.54 8.55 18.77
CA GLY A 9 -12.66 9.44 17.63
C GLY A 9 -12.69 8.67 16.32
N PRO A 10 -12.90 9.34 15.17
CA PRO A 10 -12.94 8.69 13.87
C PRO A 10 -11.62 8.00 13.54
N ILE A 11 -11.68 6.93 12.76
CA ILE A 11 -10.49 6.30 12.18
C ILE A 11 -10.02 7.16 11.00
N GLY A 12 -8.79 7.68 11.09
CA GLY A 12 -8.16 8.45 10.04
C GLY A 12 -7.59 7.52 8.95
N ILE A 13 -7.87 7.82 7.69
CA ILE A 13 -7.27 7.12 6.54
C ILE A 13 -6.54 8.13 5.69
N PHE A 14 -5.26 7.91 5.49
CA PHE A 14 -4.41 8.75 4.66
C PHE A 14 -3.99 8.02 3.38
N ASP A 15 -4.11 8.71 2.26
CA ASP A 15 -3.48 8.31 0.99
C ASP A 15 -2.86 9.52 0.29
N SER A 16 -1.91 9.27 -0.61
CA SER A 16 -1.29 10.32 -1.43
C SER A 16 -2.22 10.91 -2.48
N GLY A 17 -3.39 10.31 -2.70
CA GLY A 17 -4.35 10.71 -3.71
C GLY A 17 -5.73 10.10 -3.48
N TYR A 18 -6.32 9.56 -4.55
CA TYR A 18 -7.66 8.95 -4.52
C TYR A 18 -7.64 7.42 -4.36
N GLY A 19 -6.50 6.77 -4.62
CA GLY A 19 -6.40 5.31 -4.63
C GLY A 19 -6.79 4.66 -3.30
N GLY A 20 -6.52 5.31 -2.18
CA GLY A 20 -6.88 4.84 -0.85
C GLY A 20 -8.39 4.81 -0.54
N LEU A 21 -9.24 5.36 -1.41
CA LEU A 21 -10.70 5.21 -1.28
C LEU A 21 -11.15 3.76 -1.41
N THR A 22 -10.40 2.92 -2.15
CA THR A 22 -10.66 1.48 -2.21
C THR A 22 -10.43 0.81 -0.86
N ILE A 23 -9.39 1.23 -0.14
CA ILE A 23 -9.07 0.77 1.21
C ILE A 23 -10.16 1.21 2.19
N LEU A 24 -10.54 2.49 2.16
CA LEU A 24 -11.63 3.01 2.99
C LEU A 24 -12.92 2.22 2.75
N HIS A 25 -13.26 1.93 1.48
CA HIS A 25 -14.47 1.17 1.15
C HIS A 25 -14.46 -0.21 1.80
N GLY A 26 -13.36 -0.95 1.67
CA GLY A 26 -13.21 -2.28 2.29
C GLY A 26 -13.31 -2.24 3.81
N ILE A 27 -12.64 -1.28 4.46
CA ILE A 27 -12.69 -1.14 5.91
C ILE A 27 -14.12 -0.83 6.38
N ARG A 28 -14.83 0.08 5.71
CA ARG A 28 -16.22 0.43 6.05
C ARG A 28 -17.20 -0.73 5.92
N GLN A 29 -16.96 -1.64 4.99
CA GLN A 29 -17.79 -2.85 4.87
C GLN A 29 -17.61 -3.81 6.06
N LEU A 30 -16.39 -3.88 6.61
CA LEU A 30 -16.05 -4.77 7.72
C LEU A 30 -16.35 -4.16 9.09
N LEU A 31 -16.22 -2.85 9.22
CA LEU A 31 -16.36 -2.08 10.46
C LEU A 31 -17.31 -0.89 10.26
N PRO A 32 -18.59 -1.12 9.93
CA PRO A 32 -19.55 -0.07 9.58
C PRO A 32 -19.94 0.83 10.77
N GLU A 33 -19.66 0.41 11.99
CA GLU A 33 -19.98 1.11 13.22
C GLU A 33 -19.04 2.27 13.58
N TYR A 34 -17.91 2.42 12.86
CA TYR A 34 -16.95 3.49 13.10
C TYR A 34 -17.16 4.69 12.15
N ASP A 35 -16.87 5.88 12.65
CA ASP A 35 -16.71 7.06 11.82
C ASP A 35 -15.31 7.09 11.18
N TYR A 36 -15.22 7.68 9.98
CA TYR A 36 -13.99 7.74 9.20
C TYR A 36 -13.70 9.14 8.72
N LEU A 37 -12.41 9.53 8.78
CA LEU A 37 -11.88 10.72 8.13
C LEU A 37 -10.87 10.28 7.05
N TYR A 38 -11.16 10.64 5.80
CA TYR A 38 -10.23 10.41 4.69
C TYR A 38 -9.47 11.69 4.36
N LEU A 39 -8.14 11.59 4.30
CA LEU A 39 -7.26 12.66 3.84
C LEU A 39 -6.46 12.17 2.63
N GLY A 40 -6.79 12.68 1.44
CA GLY A 40 -6.05 12.46 0.20
C GLY A 40 -5.19 13.68 -0.14
N ASP A 41 -3.88 13.50 -0.26
CA ASP A 41 -2.94 14.58 -0.57
C ASP A 41 -2.76 14.79 -2.07
N ASN A 42 -3.85 15.04 -2.77
CA ASN A 42 -3.89 15.17 -4.23
C ASN A 42 -3.02 16.33 -4.75
N ALA A 43 -2.86 17.39 -3.94
CA ALA A 43 -2.07 18.55 -4.33
C ALA A 43 -0.57 18.24 -4.47
N ARG A 44 -0.08 17.20 -3.79
CA ARG A 44 1.33 16.81 -3.78
C ARG A 44 1.59 15.44 -4.41
N ALA A 45 0.55 14.78 -4.91
CA ALA A 45 0.67 13.53 -5.67
C ALA A 45 1.52 13.72 -6.95
N PRO A 46 2.14 12.66 -7.48
CA PRO A 46 2.29 11.32 -6.92
C PRO A 46 3.46 11.22 -5.93
N TYR A 47 3.39 10.30 -4.97
CA TYR A 47 4.46 10.04 -3.99
C TYR A 47 5.51 9.04 -4.49
N GLY A 48 5.15 8.21 -5.45
CA GLY A 48 5.92 7.03 -5.87
C GLY A 48 7.35 7.29 -6.34
N SER A 49 7.64 8.49 -6.89
CA SER A 49 8.96 8.90 -7.38
C SER A 49 9.69 9.89 -6.46
N ARG A 50 9.06 10.34 -5.36
CA ARG A 50 9.67 11.33 -4.46
C ARG A 50 10.72 10.69 -3.55
N SER A 51 11.64 11.52 -3.02
CA SER A 51 12.64 11.09 -2.05
C SER A 51 12.01 10.54 -0.76
N PHE A 52 12.81 9.86 0.04
CA PHE A 52 12.38 9.32 1.32
C PHE A 52 11.91 10.45 2.26
N ASP A 53 12.74 11.49 2.40
CA ASP A 53 12.47 12.63 3.29
C ASP A 53 11.21 13.39 2.91
N VAL A 54 10.99 13.62 1.61
CA VAL A 54 9.79 14.32 1.13
C VAL A 54 8.52 13.51 1.45
N VAL A 55 8.53 12.20 1.20
CA VAL A 55 7.38 11.34 1.54
C VAL A 55 7.16 11.30 3.05
N TYR A 56 8.21 11.18 3.84
CA TYR A 56 8.10 11.22 5.30
C TYR A 56 7.48 12.54 5.79
N GLN A 57 8.00 13.69 5.34
CA GLN A 57 7.49 15.00 5.76
C GLN A 57 5.99 15.18 5.40
N PHE A 58 5.60 14.81 4.19
CA PHE A 58 4.21 14.94 3.76
C PHE A 58 3.29 14.01 4.54
N THR A 59 3.70 12.75 4.71
CA THR A 59 2.93 11.77 5.48
C THR A 59 2.81 12.17 6.93
N ARG A 60 3.90 12.63 7.55
CA ARG A 60 3.90 13.13 8.93
C ARG A 60 2.90 14.28 9.10
N GLN A 61 2.94 15.28 8.20
CA GLN A 61 1.99 16.40 8.24
C GLN A 61 0.53 15.93 8.17
N ALA A 62 0.23 14.97 7.30
CA ALA A 62 -1.10 14.42 7.16
C ALA A 62 -1.55 13.65 8.41
N VAL A 63 -0.66 12.83 8.98
CA VAL A 63 -0.92 12.09 10.23
C VAL A 63 -1.20 13.05 11.38
N MET A 64 -0.36 14.09 11.56
CA MET A 64 -0.59 15.10 12.59
C MET A 64 -1.93 15.81 12.40
N LYS A 65 -2.28 16.17 11.15
CA LYS A 65 -3.57 16.79 10.86
C LYS A 65 -4.76 15.90 11.21
N LEU A 66 -4.68 14.60 10.93
CA LEU A 66 -5.73 13.65 11.31
C LEU A 66 -5.82 13.52 12.85
N PHE A 67 -4.70 13.51 13.55
CA PHE A 67 -4.70 13.53 15.00
C PHE A 67 -5.32 14.80 15.58
N ASP A 68 -5.04 15.99 15.00
CA ASP A 68 -5.66 17.25 15.40
C ASP A 68 -7.17 17.28 15.18
N LEU A 69 -7.65 16.52 14.18
CA LEU A 69 -9.07 16.32 13.89
C LEU A 69 -9.75 15.26 14.77
N GLY A 70 -9.03 14.73 15.78
CA GLY A 70 -9.59 13.82 16.78
C GLY A 70 -9.38 12.34 16.49
N CYS A 71 -8.72 11.96 15.39
CA CYS A 71 -8.37 10.57 15.16
C CYS A 71 -7.38 10.09 16.22
N GLN A 72 -7.58 8.90 16.75
CA GLN A 72 -6.59 8.22 17.61
C GLN A 72 -5.85 7.12 16.83
N LEU A 73 -6.49 6.57 15.82
CA LEU A 73 -5.91 5.61 14.88
C LEU A 73 -5.85 6.24 13.49
N VAL A 74 -4.69 6.19 12.85
CA VAL A 74 -4.49 6.56 11.44
C VAL A 74 -3.97 5.37 10.67
N ILE A 75 -4.63 5.05 9.54
CA ILE A 75 -4.20 4.00 8.61
C ILE A 75 -3.60 4.68 7.37
N LEU A 76 -2.34 4.36 7.08
CA LEU A 76 -1.69 4.77 5.84
C LEU A 76 -2.14 3.83 4.71
N GLY A 77 -3.17 4.21 3.95
CA GLY A 77 -3.67 3.46 2.79
C GLY A 77 -2.64 3.41 1.65
N CYS A 78 -1.83 4.46 1.51
CA CYS A 78 -0.78 4.55 0.50
C CYS A 78 0.38 3.59 0.79
N ASN A 79 0.72 2.71 -0.16
CA ASN A 79 1.89 1.82 -0.05
C ASN A 79 3.20 2.58 0.05
N THR A 80 3.39 3.63 -0.77
CA THR A 80 4.61 4.43 -0.74
C THR A 80 4.79 5.14 0.60
N ALA A 81 3.72 5.69 1.18
CA ALA A 81 3.75 6.30 2.51
C ALA A 81 4.03 5.25 3.60
N SER A 82 3.37 4.10 3.54
CA SER A 82 3.63 2.97 4.45
C SER A 82 5.08 2.50 4.38
N ALA A 83 5.64 2.41 3.17
CA ALA A 83 7.00 1.96 2.94
C ALA A 83 8.07 2.94 3.44
N LYS A 84 7.82 4.24 3.25
CA LYS A 84 8.85 5.27 3.48
C LYS A 84 8.69 6.05 4.78
N ALA A 85 7.49 6.14 5.33
CA ALA A 85 7.24 7.03 6.47
C ALA A 85 6.83 6.31 7.76
N LEU A 86 6.12 5.18 7.66
CA LEU A 86 5.48 4.54 8.80
C LEU A 86 6.45 4.24 9.95
N ARG A 87 7.56 3.57 9.64
CA ARG A 87 8.53 3.16 10.68
C ARG A 87 9.13 4.38 11.40
N THR A 88 9.48 5.42 10.65
CA THR A 88 10.02 6.66 11.23
C THR A 88 8.99 7.34 12.11
N ILE A 89 7.73 7.44 11.67
CA ILE A 89 6.64 8.01 12.47
C ILE A 89 6.45 7.18 13.75
N GLN A 90 6.40 5.85 13.65
CA GLN A 90 6.19 4.98 14.82
C GLN A 90 7.33 5.04 15.84
N GLN A 91 8.58 5.16 15.38
CA GLN A 91 9.75 5.12 16.25
C GLN A 91 10.16 6.49 16.78
N ASN A 92 10.00 7.55 16.00
CA ASN A 92 10.53 8.87 16.33
C ASN A 92 9.45 9.88 16.70
N ASP A 93 8.27 9.83 16.08
CA ASP A 93 7.22 10.83 16.35
C ASP A 93 6.24 10.37 17.43
N LEU A 94 5.69 9.15 17.30
CA LEU A 94 4.66 8.67 18.24
C LEU A 94 5.11 8.61 19.70
N PRO A 95 6.36 8.24 20.05
CA PRO A 95 6.79 8.23 21.45
C PRO A 95 6.71 9.58 22.15
N ASN A 96 6.74 10.69 21.38
CA ASN A 96 6.65 12.05 21.89
C ASN A 96 5.23 12.63 21.83
N LEU A 97 4.25 11.81 21.42
CA LEU A 97 2.85 12.18 21.35
C LEU A 97 2.04 11.44 22.43
N ASP A 98 0.72 11.53 22.33
CA ASP A 98 -0.20 10.78 23.16
C ASP A 98 0.05 9.26 23.01
N PRO A 99 0.33 8.51 24.09
CA PRO A 99 0.64 7.08 24.03
C PRO A 99 -0.51 6.22 23.51
N ASP A 100 -1.74 6.75 23.46
CA ASP A 100 -2.91 6.04 22.94
C ASP A 100 -3.05 6.19 21.42
N ARG A 101 -2.29 7.06 20.76
CA ARG A 101 -2.31 7.23 19.31
C ARG A 101 -1.58 6.11 18.58
N ARG A 102 -2.13 5.69 17.47
CA ARG A 102 -1.57 4.62 16.63
C ARG A 102 -1.55 5.03 15.16
N VAL A 103 -0.50 4.57 14.46
CA VAL A 103 -0.41 4.64 12.99
C VAL A 103 -0.12 3.24 12.47
N LEU A 104 -0.94 2.78 11.54
CA LEU A 104 -0.79 1.48 10.86
C LEU A 104 -0.54 1.71 9.37
N GLY A 105 0.06 0.72 8.72
CA GLY A 105 0.29 0.73 7.29
C GLY A 105 -0.24 -0.54 6.63
N VAL A 106 -0.37 -0.50 5.31
CA VAL A 106 -1.00 -1.57 4.52
C VAL A 106 -0.03 -2.68 4.08
N ILE A 107 1.28 -2.53 4.28
CA ILE A 107 2.28 -3.55 3.88
C ILE A 107 2.23 -4.76 4.82
N ARG A 108 2.17 -4.53 6.11
CA ARG A 108 2.21 -5.59 7.12
C ARG A 108 1.05 -6.59 7.00
N PRO A 109 -0.23 -6.17 6.84
CA PRO A 109 -1.35 -7.11 6.65
C PRO A 109 -1.15 -8.00 5.41
N THR A 110 -0.64 -7.45 4.30
CA THR A 110 -0.30 -8.25 3.11
C THR A 110 0.79 -9.27 3.40
N ALA A 111 1.85 -8.88 4.13
CA ALA A 111 2.92 -9.79 4.52
C ALA A 111 2.43 -10.93 5.42
N GLU A 112 1.45 -10.71 6.26
CA GLU A 112 0.89 -11.72 7.18
C GLU A 112 0.15 -12.85 6.46
N VAL A 113 -0.42 -12.59 5.30
CA VAL A 113 -1.21 -13.59 4.55
C VAL A 113 -0.43 -14.23 3.40
N ILE A 114 0.59 -13.56 2.86
CA ILE A 114 1.24 -13.96 1.61
C ILE A 114 1.84 -15.36 1.65
N GLY A 115 2.45 -15.74 2.76
CA GLY A 115 3.03 -17.09 2.91
C GLY A 115 2.01 -18.23 2.92
N LYS A 116 0.73 -17.91 3.16
CA LYS A 116 -0.37 -18.88 3.05
C LYS A 116 -0.91 -18.98 1.63
N LEU A 117 -0.69 -17.95 0.80
CA LEU A 117 -1.19 -17.87 -0.57
C LEU A 117 -0.22 -18.51 -1.57
N THR A 118 1.08 -18.30 -1.38
CA THR A 118 2.11 -18.89 -2.26
C THR A 118 2.34 -20.37 -1.94
N ARG A 119 2.46 -21.20 -2.98
CA ARG A 119 2.81 -22.61 -2.91
C ARG A 119 4.28 -22.83 -3.29
N SER A 120 4.76 -22.08 -4.30
CA SER A 120 6.16 -22.13 -4.75
C SER A 120 7.14 -21.48 -3.78
N ARG A 121 6.64 -20.65 -2.87
CA ARG A 121 7.43 -19.75 -2.01
C ARG A 121 8.17 -18.65 -2.79
N HIS A 122 7.76 -18.40 -4.03
CA HIS A 122 8.24 -17.31 -4.88
C HIS A 122 7.13 -16.29 -5.10
N VAL A 123 7.36 -15.06 -4.65
CA VAL A 123 6.38 -13.97 -4.68
C VAL A 123 6.94 -12.79 -5.46
N GLY A 124 6.16 -12.30 -6.41
CA GLY A 124 6.45 -11.07 -7.14
C GLY A 124 5.77 -9.85 -6.53
N VAL A 125 6.46 -8.72 -6.47
CA VAL A 125 5.90 -7.43 -6.02
C VAL A 125 5.96 -6.42 -7.15
N LEU A 126 4.81 -5.99 -7.65
CA LEU A 126 4.67 -4.88 -8.59
C LEU A 126 4.24 -3.65 -7.81
N ALA A 127 5.05 -2.60 -7.77
CA ALA A 127 4.79 -1.41 -6.97
C ALA A 127 5.41 -0.15 -7.57
N THR A 128 5.25 1.00 -6.91
CA THR A 128 5.97 2.21 -7.29
C THR A 128 7.47 2.06 -7.06
N GLU A 129 8.26 2.89 -7.74
CA GLU A 129 9.71 2.90 -7.57
C GLU A 129 10.12 3.10 -6.11
N GLY A 130 9.44 4.02 -5.42
CA GLY A 130 9.71 4.30 -4.01
C GLY A 130 9.40 3.12 -3.09
N THR A 131 8.34 2.37 -3.35
CA THR A 131 7.99 1.17 -2.57
C THR A 131 9.01 0.05 -2.80
N ILE A 132 9.41 -0.19 -4.05
CA ILE A 132 10.42 -1.22 -4.35
C ILE A 132 11.79 -0.86 -3.73
N LYS A 133 12.26 0.39 -3.91
CA LYS A 133 13.54 0.84 -3.34
C LYS A 133 13.59 0.82 -1.81
N SER A 134 12.46 0.91 -1.13
CA SER A 134 12.41 0.83 0.33
C SER A 134 12.66 -0.57 0.88
N ASP A 135 12.54 -1.59 0.04
CA ASP A 135 12.60 -3.02 0.40
C ASP A 135 11.58 -3.47 1.46
N SER A 136 10.59 -2.64 1.77
CA SER A 136 9.67 -2.85 2.90
C SER A 136 8.84 -4.14 2.78
N TYR A 137 8.42 -4.53 1.56
CA TYR A 137 7.72 -5.79 1.37
C TYR A 137 8.60 -6.99 1.69
N ASN A 138 9.83 -7.01 1.16
CA ASN A 138 10.77 -8.08 1.44
C ASN A 138 11.08 -8.17 2.94
N LEU A 139 11.40 -7.05 3.57
CA LEU A 139 11.69 -7.00 5.00
C LEU A 139 10.53 -7.48 5.88
N GLU A 140 9.28 -7.11 5.57
CA GLU A 140 8.13 -7.56 6.35
C GLU A 140 7.75 -9.01 6.08
N ILE A 141 7.90 -9.50 4.83
CA ILE A 141 7.65 -10.90 4.47
C ILE A 141 8.70 -11.81 5.11
N GLN A 142 9.98 -11.46 5.03
CA GLN A 142 11.07 -12.25 5.60
C GLN A 142 10.97 -12.43 7.14
N LYS A 143 10.41 -11.45 7.85
CA LYS A 143 10.16 -11.59 9.30
C LYS A 143 9.14 -12.67 9.66
N LEU A 144 8.26 -13.03 8.75
CA LEU A 144 7.13 -13.94 8.98
C LEU A 144 7.31 -15.27 8.25
N TRP A 145 8.00 -15.24 7.12
CA TRP A 145 8.14 -16.32 6.16
C TRP A 145 9.57 -16.31 5.60
N GLU A 146 10.53 -16.82 6.36
CA GLU A 146 11.96 -16.79 6.01
C GLU A 146 12.27 -17.53 4.71
N ASP A 147 11.44 -18.50 4.36
CA ASP A 147 11.56 -19.33 3.16
C ASP A 147 10.91 -18.74 1.90
N VAL A 148 10.23 -17.58 2.02
CA VAL A 148 9.59 -16.93 0.87
C VAL A 148 10.57 -15.99 0.16
N LYS A 149 10.88 -16.28 -1.09
CA LYS A 149 11.67 -15.40 -1.95
C LYS A 149 10.79 -14.29 -2.54
N VAL A 150 11.24 -13.05 -2.41
CA VAL A 150 10.52 -11.87 -2.92
C VAL A 150 11.28 -11.24 -4.08
N THR A 151 10.62 -11.09 -5.23
CA THR A 151 11.15 -10.42 -6.42
C THR A 151 10.34 -9.16 -6.70
N GLY A 152 10.96 -7.98 -6.56
CA GLY A 152 10.31 -6.68 -6.74
C GLY A 152 10.58 -6.06 -8.11
N VAL A 153 9.53 -5.54 -8.79
CA VAL A 153 9.67 -4.78 -10.05
C VAL A 153 8.93 -3.45 -9.95
N PRO A 154 9.62 -2.32 -10.18
CA PRO A 154 8.98 -1.01 -10.18
C PRO A 154 8.15 -0.79 -11.45
N CYS A 155 6.96 -0.18 -11.28
CA CYS A 155 6.02 0.15 -12.34
C CYS A 155 5.78 1.67 -12.40
N PRO A 156 6.79 2.48 -12.79
CA PRO A 156 6.75 3.94 -12.66
C PRO A 156 5.67 4.61 -13.52
N LEU A 157 5.23 3.98 -14.61
CA LEU A 157 4.23 4.54 -15.52
C LEU A 157 2.78 4.16 -15.18
N TRP A 158 2.55 3.17 -14.31
CA TRP A 158 1.19 2.68 -14.07
C TRP A 158 0.31 3.73 -13.37
N VAL A 159 0.82 4.43 -12.36
CA VAL A 159 0.07 5.51 -11.69
C VAL A 159 -0.20 6.68 -12.64
N PRO A 160 0.79 7.24 -13.37
CA PRO A 160 0.53 8.28 -14.37
C PRO A 160 -0.51 7.90 -15.44
N ILE A 161 -0.47 6.67 -15.96
CA ILE A 161 -1.44 6.18 -16.93
C ILE A 161 -2.86 6.20 -16.34
N ILE A 162 -3.02 5.73 -15.10
CA ILE A 162 -4.31 5.70 -14.43
C ILE A 162 -4.84 7.11 -14.17
N GLU A 163 -4.00 7.98 -13.61
CA GLU A 163 -4.40 9.33 -13.23
C GLU A 163 -4.69 10.24 -14.44
N ASN A 164 -4.14 9.93 -15.60
CA ASN A 164 -4.46 10.61 -16.86
C ASN A 164 -5.63 9.98 -17.63
N ASN A 165 -6.38 9.07 -16.99
CA ASN A 165 -7.54 8.40 -17.57
C ASN A 165 -7.21 7.55 -18.82
N GLU A 166 -5.97 7.03 -18.89
CA GLU A 166 -5.46 6.22 -19.98
C GLU A 166 -5.44 4.71 -19.65
N ALA A 167 -6.09 4.30 -18.56
CA ALA A 167 -6.08 2.92 -18.09
C ALA A 167 -6.59 1.91 -19.14
N ASP A 168 -7.52 2.34 -20.00
CA ASP A 168 -8.11 1.49 -21.06
C ASP A 168 -7.34 1.54 -22.39
N SER A 169 -6.37 2.44 -22.54
CA SER A 169 -5.61 2.64 -23.76
C SER A 169 -4.76 1.42 -24.16
N PRO A 170 -4.42 1.27 -25.45
CA PRO A 170 -3.43 0.27 -25.91
C PRO A 170 -2.05 0.51 -25.28
N GLY A 171 -1.72 1.76 -24.97
CA GLY A 171 -0.48 2.12 -24.27
C GLY A 171 -0.42 1.50 -22.89
N ALA A 172 -1.52 1.53 -22.13
CA ALA A 172 -1.60 0.87 -20.84
C ALA A 172 -1.37 -0.65 -20.96
N ASP A 173 -1.98 -1.30 -21.95
CA ASP A 173 -1.80 -2.75 -22.21
C ASP A 173 -0.32 -3.08 -22.47
N TYR A 174 0.37 -2.27 -23.28
CA TYR A 174 1.80 -2.44 -23.54
C TYR A 174 2.65 -2.32 -22.26
N PHE A 175 2.43 -1.27 -21.46
CA PHE A 175 3.23 -1.05 -20.25
C PHE A 175 2.93 -2.08 -19.15
N VAL A 176 1.69 -2.54 -19.05
CA VAL A 176 1.33 -3.62 -18.12
C VAL A 176 2.03 -4.91 -18.55
N LYS A 177 1.88 -5.32 -19.82
CA LYS A 177 2.53 -6.52 -20.36
C LYS A 177 4.04 -6.48 -20.13
N LYS A 178 4.69 -5.35 -20.42
CA LYS A 178 6.14 -5.17 -20.26
C LYS A 178 6.62 -5.46 -18.84
N ARG A 179 5.85 -5.07 -17.81
CA ARG A 179 6.23 -5.30 -16.40
C ARG A 179 5.92 -6.72 -15.95
N ILE A 180 4.81 -7.31 -16.39
CA ILE A 180 4.50 -8.71 -16.13
C ILE A 180 5.57 -9.62 -16.78
N ASP A 181 5.87 -9.43 -18.06
CA ASP A 181 6.91 -10.21 -18.75
C ASP A 181 8.28 -10.05 -18.07
N HIS A 182 8.57 -8.86 -17.54
CA HIS A 182 9.85 -8.61 -16.88
C HIS A 182 9.95 -9.37 -15.56
N ILE A 183 8.95 -9.30 -14.69
CA ILE A 183 9.00 -9.97 -13.40
C ILE A 183 9.02 -11.50 -13.55
N MET A 184 8.25 -12.03 -14.50
CA MET A 184 8.21 -13.47 -14.79
C MET A 184 9.50 -14.00 -15.41
N ARG A 185 10.29 -13.14 -16.10
CA ARG A 185 11.64 -13.51 -16.56
C ARG A 185 12.68 -13.47 -15.45
N LEU A 186 12.55 -12.55 -14.49
CA LEU A 186 13.44 -12.46 -13.33
C LEU A 186 13.29 -13.67 -12.41
N ASP A 187 12.07 -14.16 -12.27
CA ASP A 187 11.77 -15.30 -11.45
C ASP A 187 10.57 -16.09 -12.02
N PRO A 188 10.85 -17.13 -12.83
CA PRO A 188 9.80 -17.94 -13.46
C PRO A 188 8.99 -18.80 -12.47
N GLU A 189 9.47 -18.97 -11.23
CA GLU A 189 8.80 -19.76 -10.21
C GLU A 189 7.75 -18.96 -9.42
N ILE A 190 7.58 -17.66 -9.70
CA ILE A 190 6.54 -16.83 -9.08
C ILE A 190 5.17 -17.44 -9.36
N ASP A 191 4.46 -17.76 -8.28
CA ASP A 191 3.06 -18.21 -8.33
C ASP A 191 2.09 -17.20 -7.70
N THR A 192 2.61 -16.16 -7.07
CA THR A 192 1.78 -15.15 -6.40
C THR A 192 2.34 -13.75 -6.65
N LEU A 193 1.48 -12.82 -7.10
CA LEU A 193 1.82 -11.41 -7.32
C LEU A 193 1.14 -10.51 -6.30
N ILE A 194 1.91 -9.60 -5.73
CA ILE A 194 1.42 -8.50 -4.88
C ILE A 194 1.33 -7.24 -5.73
N LEU A 195 0.14 -6.64 -5.79
CA LEU A 195 -0.09 -5.33 -6.38
C LEU A 195 0.08 -4.25 -5.29
N GLY A 196 1.32 -3.81 -5.12
CA GLY A 196 1.76 -2.91 -4.05
C GLY A 196 1.46 -1.43 -4.31
N CYS A 197 0.29 -1.10 -4.85
CA CYS A 197 -0.18 0.28 -5.03
C CYS A 197 -1.71 0.30 -5.10
N THR A 198 -2.32 1.25 -4.42
CA THR A 198 -3.78 1.44 -4.35
C THR A 198 -4.44 1.72 -5.71
N HIS A 199 -3.68 2.20 -6.68
CA HIS A 199 -4.17 2.46 -8.05
C HIS A 199 -4.25 1.20 -8.91
N TYR A 200 -3.42 0.18 -8.67
CA TYR A 200 -3.24 -0.95 -9.59
C TYR A 200 -4.47 -1.83 -9.81
N PRO A 201 -5.44 -1.94 -8.89
CA PRO A 201 -6.70 -2.62 -9.16
C PRO A 201 -7.46 -2.06 -10.38
N ILE A 202 -7.27 -0.79 -10.76
CA ILE A 202 -7.87 -0.20 -11.97
C ILE A 202 -7.31 -0.85 -13.24
N LEU A 203 -6.07 -1.31 -13.23
CA LEU A 203 -5.44 -2.03 -14.34
C LEU A 203 -5.71 -3.54 -14.32
N MET A 204 -6.52 -4.05 -13.38
CA MET A 204 -6.75 -5.47 -13.19
C MET A 204 -7.13 -6.22 -14.48
N PRO A 205 -8.05 -5.73 -15.34
CA PRO A 205 -8.39 -6.41 -16.59
C PRO A 205 -7.19 -6.65 -17.50
N LYS A 206 -6.25 -5.68 -17.54
CA LYS A 206 -5.02 -5.80 -18.33
C LYS A 206 -3.97 -6.67 -17.64
N ILE A 207 -3.86 -6.60 -16.32
CA ILE A 207 -2.96 -7.47 -15.53
C ILE A 207 -3.34 -8.92 -15.74
N LEU A 208 -4.62 -9.27 -15.57
CA LEU A 208 -5.13 -10.64 -15.74
C LEU A 208 -4.95 -11.20 -17.16
N LYS A 209 -4.97 -10.32 -18.17
CA LYS A 209 -4.71 -10.71 -19.56
C LYS A 209 -3.29 -11.24 -19.77
N HIS A 210 -2.31 -10.73 -19.01
CA HIS A 210 -0.90 -11.01 -19.24
C HIS A 210 -0.25 -11.89 -18.16
N VAL A 211 -0.88 -12.04 -17.01
CA VAL A 211 -0.41 -12.93 -15.94
C VAL A 211 -0.69 -14.37 -16.33
N PRO A 212 0.29 -15.30 -16.20
CA PRO A 212 0.05 -16.73 -16.44
C PRO A 212 -1.08 -17.27 -15.55
N ARG A 213 -1.90 -18.19 -16.09
CA ARG A 213 -3.08 -18.74 -15.37
C ARG A 213 -2.76 -19.41 -14.04
N ALA A 214 -1.53 -19.90 -13.87
CA ALA A 214 -1.08 -20.55 -12.64
C ALA A 214 -0.71 -19.54 -11.53
N VAL A 215 -0.65 -18.25 -11.83
CA VAL A 215 -0.23 -17.21 -10.89
C VAL A 215 -1.45 -16.59 -10.22
N SER A 216 -1.50 -16.66 -8.91
CA SER A 216 -2.46 -15.93 -8.08
C SER A 216 -2.03 -14.47 -7.91
N TYR A 217 -2.94 -13.61 -7.55
CA TYR A 217 -2.62 -12.22 -7.22
C TYR A 217 -3.34 -11.80 -5.96
N THR A 218 -2.71 -10.89 -5.22
CA THR A 218 -3.34 -10.20 -4.10
C THR A 218 -3.10 -8.70 -4.26
N HIS A 219 -4.11 -7.93 -3.97
CA HIS A 219 -4.01 -6.51 -3.74
C HIS A 219 -4.42 -6.25 -2.30
N LEU A 220 -4.23 -5.04 -1.82
CA LEU A 220 -4.63 -4.67 -0.47
C LEU A 220 -6.11 -4.99 -0.24
N THR A 221 -6.39 -6.20 0.18
CA THR A 221 -7.61 -6.61 0.86
C THR A 221 -7.27 -6.69 2.34
N LEU A 222 -7.91 -5.87 3.09
CA LEU A 222 -7.92 -5.97 4.55
C LEU A 222 -8.78 -7.14 4.95
#